data_c3fc37d9c591df335c0d2c174d81a340
#
_entry.id   c3fc37d9c591df335c0d2c174d81a340
#
_cell.length_a   1.000
_cell.length_b   1.000
_cell.length_c   1.000
_cell.angle_alpha   90.00
_cell.angle_beta   90.00
_cell.angle_gamma   90.00
#
_symmetry.space_group_name_H-M   'P 1'
#
loop_
_entity.id
_entity.type
_entity.pdbx_description
1 polymer ?
#
loop_
_entity_poly.entity_id
_entity_poly.type
_entity_poly.pdbx_seq_one_letter_code
_entity_poly.pdbx_strand_id
1 'polypeptide(L)'
;GNTIQVSMLEDYAYGRFPGATTKLEKRNISNIIPFWNKENCIQCGMCSLVCPHAVIRSVTSEDENKGIPFIGTDGLRYVIEISEEDCTGCGLCAGICPGKMGNKALTMIEKKVKEKSELTTSVKNPLNKFTIKGSQLERPLFEFSGACAGCGETPYIKLLTQLFGEKLVIANATGCSSIYGGSAPATPYSIPWANSLFEDNAEFAFGIHTSYKQKRDRIEHIMRESLDLSLIHISEPTRP
;
A
#
# COMPACT_ATOMS: atom_id res chain seq x y z
N GLY A 1 -36.80 6.26 8.19
CA GLY A 1 -35.46 6.72 7.85
C GLY A 1 -34.44 6.17 8.84
N ASN A 2 -33.32 5.68 8.37
CA ASN A 2 -32.25 5.18 9.25
C ASN A 2 -31.61 6.37 9.96
N THR A 3 -31.56 6.34 11.28
CA THR A 3 -30.84 7.31 12.10
C THR A 3 -29.38 6.90 12.16
N ILE A 4 -28.48 7.80 11.71
CA ILE A 4 -27.03 7.65 11.87
C ILE A 4 -26.71 8.13 13.28
N GLN A 5 -26.06 7.27 14.08
CA GLN A 5 -25.62 7.66 15.42
C GLN A 5 -24.41 8.59 15.33
N VAL A 6 -24.37 9.62 16.18
CA VAL A 6 -23.25 10.60 16.20
C VAL A 6 -21.90 9.93 16.43
N SER A 7 -21.85 8.87 17.23
CA SER A 7 -20.64 8.07 17.44
C SER A 7 -20.05 7.46 16.16
N MET A 8 -20.86 7.24 15.14
CA MET A 8 -20.36 6.75 13.84
C MET A 8 -19.62 7.83 13.04
N LEU A 9 -19.69 9.09 13.49
CA LEU A 9 -19.03 10.24 12.86
C LEU A 9 -17.73 10.64 13.59
N GLU A 10 -17.34 9.95 14.65
CA GLU A 10 -16.13 10.26 15.43
C GLU A 10 -14.86 10.18 14.56
N ASP A 11 -14.79 9.21 13.66
CA ASP A 11 -13.66 9.07 12.72
C ASP A 11 -13.55 10.23 11.73
N TYR A 12 -14.62 11.00 11.56
CA TYR A 12 -14.68 12.17 10.66
C TYR A 12 -14.59 13.49 11.41
N ALA A 13 -14.33 13.44 12.71
CA ALA A 13 -14.19 14.65 13.52
C ALA A 13 -13.09 15.56 12.97
N TYR A 14 -13.32 16.87 13.05
CA TYR A 14 -12.39 17.90 12.56
C TYR A 14 -12.13 17.86 11.03
N GLY A 15 -13.05 17.33 10.25
CA GLY A 15 -12.93 17.28 8.79
C GLY A 15 -11.91 16.25 8.28
N ARG A 16 -11.56 15.26 9.09
CA ARG A 16 -10.67 14.16 8.69
C ARG A 16 -11.49 13.04 8.08
N PHE A 17 -11.02 12.51 6.95
CA PHE A 17 -11.55 11.29 6.37
C PHE A 17 -10.58 10.13 6.62
N PRO A 18 -11.08 8.93 6.95
CA PRO A 18 -10.23 7.76 7.08
C PRO A 18 -9.54 7.44 5.74
N GLY A 19 -8.27 7.03 5.82
CA GLY A 19 -7.50 6.60 4.67
C GLY A 19 -7.87 5.20 4.18
N ALA A 20 -7.39 4.83 3.00
CA ALA A 20 -7.57 3.50 2.39
C ALA A 20 -9.02 3.02 2.25
N THR A 21 -9.96 3.93 2.08
CA THR A 21 -11.39 3.60 2.03
C THR A 21 -11.80 2.93 0.72
N THR A 22 -10.98 3.00 -0.34
CA THR A 22 -11.18 2.23 -1.58
C THR A 22 -11.25 0.72 -1.36
N LYS A 23 -10.65 0.20 -0.30
CA LYS A 23 -10.74 -1.23 0.06
C LYS A 23 -12.15 -1.68 0.41
N LEU A 24 -13.02 -0.74 0.80
CA LEU A 24 -14.43 -0.99 1.14
C LEU A 24 -15.32 -1.00 -0.10
N GLU A 25 -14.86 -0.39 -1.19
CA GLU A 25 -15.58 -0.29 -2.46
C GLU A 25 -15.12 -1.40 -3.41
N LYS A 26 -15.94 -2.44 -3.56
CA LYS A 26 -15.66 -3.55 -4.47
C LYS A 26 -16.35 -3.32 -5.80
N ARG A 27 -15.60 -2.95 -6.84
CA ARG A 27 -16.13 -2.58 -8.16
C ARG A 27 -16.52 -3.77 -9.01
N ASN A 28 -15.77 -4.87 -8.88
CA ASN A 28 -16.05 -6.15 -9.54
C ASN A 28 -16.24 -6.04 -11.07
N ILE A 29 -15.42 -5.23 -11.72
CA ILE A 29 -15.60 -4.81 -13.12
C ILE A 29 -15.01 -5.77 -14.15
N SER A 30 -14.17 -6.71 -13.77
CA SER A 30 -13.52 -7.62 -14.72
C SER A 30 -14.11 -9.02 -14.71
N ASN A 31 -14.34 -9.56 -15.91
CA ASN A 31 -14.73 -10.96 -16.12
C ASN A 31 -13.52 -11.89 -16.21
N ILE A 32 -12.30 -11.35 -16.33
CA ILE A 32 -11.06 -12.12 -16.40
C ILE A 32 -10.12 -11.69 -15.27
N ILE A 33 -9.48 -12.66 -14.66
CA ILE A 33 -8.58 -12.46 -13.53
C ILE A 33 -7.30 -13.29 -13.69
N PRO A 34 -6.18 -12.91 -13.07
CA PRO A 34 -4.98 -13.72 -13.09
C PRO A 34 -5.17 -14.97 -12.22
N PHE A 35 -4.72 -16.10 -12.74
CA PHE A 35 -4.58 -17.35 -12.01
C PHE A 35 -3.10 -17.64 -11.76
N TRP A 36 -2.73 -18.02 -10.54
CA TRP A 36 -1.37 -18.33 -10.17
C TRP A 36 -1.07 -19.84 -10.16
N ASN A 37 -0.26 -20.27 -11.12
CA ASN A 37 0.34 -21.59 -11.12
C ASN A 37 1.63 -21.56 -10.30
N LYS A 38 1.59 -22.20 -9.13
CA LYS A 38 2.68 -22.21 -8.15
C LYS A 38 3.97 -22.85 -8.70
N GLU A 39 3.85 -23.92 -9.51
CA GLU A 39 4.96 -24.72 -10.00
C GLU A 39 5.87 -23.95 -10.97
N ASN A 40 5.28 -23.03 -11.71
CA ASN A 40 5.98 -22.19 -12.66
C ASN A 40 6.52 -20.88 -12.07
N CYS A 41 6.28 -20.61 -10.77
CA CYS A 41 6.65 -19.35 -10.15
C CYS A 41 8.12 -19.34 -9.73
N ILE A 42 8.86 -18.35 -10.24
CA ILE A 42 10.28 -18.12 -9.88
C ILE A 42 10.44 -17.06 -8.77
N GLN A 43 9.34 -16.60 -8.17
CA GLN A 43 9.32 -15.65 -7.05
C GLN A 43 10.00 -14.30 -7.34
N CYS A 44 9.90 -13.80 -8.56
CA CYS A 44 10.58 -12.55 -8.97
C CYS A 44 9.90 -11.25 -8.48
N GLY A 45 8.62 -11.29 -8.09
CA GLY A 45 7.84 -10.12 -7.65
C GLY A 45 7.37 -9.18 -8.76
N MET A 46 7.70 -9.44 -10.02
CA MET A 46 7.38 -8.54 -11.15
C MET A 46 5.87 -8.34 -11.34
N CYS A 47 5.06 -9.37 -11.12
CA CYS A 47 3.61 -9.29 -11.23
C CYS A 47 2.99 -8.32 -10.21
N SER A 48 3.50 -8.34 -8.99
CA SER A 48 3.09 -7.39 -7.94
C SER A 48 3.58 -5.99 -8.25
N LEU A 49 4.82 -5.85 -8.76
CA LEU A 49 5.41 -4.55 -9.10
C LEU A 49 4.57 -3.80 -10.14
N VAL A 50 4.20 -4.45 -11.24
CA VAL A 50 3.50 -3.78 -12.35
C VAL A 50 1.99 -3.62 -12.12
N CYS A 51 1.42 -4.21 -11.07
CA CYS A 51 0.00 -4.13 -10.83
C CYS A 51 -0.43 -2.70 -10.45
N PRO A 52 -1.28 -2.02 -11.27
CA PRO A 52 -1.66 -0.64 -11.04
C PRO A 52 -2.52 -0.43 -9.79
N HIS A 53 -3.23 -1.48 -9.38
CA HIS A 53 -4.25 -1.38 -8.32
C HIS A 53 -3.86 -2.10 -7.03
N ALA A 54 -2.63 -2.64 -6.94
CA ALA A 54 -2.16 -3.42 -5.79
C ALA A 54 -3.03 -4.65 -5.47
N VAL A 55 -3.70 -5.21 -6.48
CA VAL A 55 -4.59 -6.37 -6.33
C VAL A 55 -3.85 -7.71 -6.36
N ILE A 56 -2.61 -7.72 -6.87
CA ILE A 56 -1.68 -8.86 -6.79
C ILE A 56 -0.62 -8.51 -5.77
N ARG A 57 -0.43 -9.38 -4.79
CA ARG A 57 0.56 -9.20 -3.74
C ARG A 57 1.44 -10.41 -3.57
N SER A 58 2.72 -10.14 -3.46
CA SER A 58 3.69 -11.11 -2.96
C SER A 58 3.72 -10.99 -1.44
N VAL A 59 3.46 -12.08 -0.74
CA VAL A 59 3.50 -12.08 0.72
C VAL A 59 4.30 -13.28 1.24
N THR A 60 4.82 -13.16 2.45
CA THR A 60 5.44 -14.27 3.17
C THR A 60 4.47 -14.83 4.20
N SER A 61 4.50 -16.14 4.40
CA SER A 61 3.69 -16.87 5.38
C SER A 61 4.54 -17.92 6.08
N GLU A 62 4.21 -18.21 7.32
CA GLU A 62 4.77 -19.36 8.09
C GLU A 62 3.88 -20.60 7.95
N ASP A 63 2.70 -20.49 7.35
CA ASP A 63 1.80 -21.61 7.12
C ASP A 63 2.34 -22.51 6.00
N GLU A 64 2.77 -23.71 6.35
CA GLU A 64 3.34 -24.69 5.42
C GLU A 64 2.39 -25.12 4.29
N ASN A 65 1.09 -24.97 4.50
CA ASN A 65 0.06 -25.32 3.50
C ASN A 65 -0.13 -24.24 2.44
N LYS A 66 0.39 -23.03 2.68
CA LYS A 66 0.24 -21.90 1.76
C LYS A 66 1.44 -21.77 0.84
N GLY A 67 1.18 -21.41 -0.41
CA GLY A 67 2.21 -21.00 -1.38
C GLY A 67 3.27 -22.07 -1.67
N ILE A 68 4.50 -21.61 -1.84
CA ILE A 68 5.69 -22.43 -2.16
C ILE A 68 6.84 -22.07 -1.21
N PRO A 69 7.82 -22.97 -0.99
CA PRO A 69 9.00 -22.64 -0.19
C PRO A 69 9.67 -21.36 -0.70
N PHE A 70 9.99 -20.43 0.21
CA PHE A 70 10.61 -19.18 -0.18
C PHE A 70 12.11 -19.38 -0.39
N ILE A 71 12.58 -19.14 -1.63
CA ILE A 71 13.99 -19.38 -2.01
C ILE A 71 14.93 -18.50 -1.18
N GLY A 72 15.89 -19.15 -0.52
CA GLY A 72 16.90 -18.47 0.29
C GLY A 72 16.46 -18.13 1.72
N THR A 73 15.40 -18.76 2.21
CA THR A 73 14.92 -18.59 3.59
C THR A 73 14.50 -19.93 4.18
N ASP A 74 14.67 -20.10 5.48
CA ASP A 74 14.19 -21.27 6.19
C ASP A 74 12.84 -20.98 6.85
N GLY A 75 11.90 -21.91 6.69
CA GLY A 75 10.58 -21.88 7.34
C GLY A 75 9.58 -20.87 6.76
N LEU A 76 9.98 -20.05 5.78
CA LEU A 76 9.05 -19.12 5.13
C LEU A 76 8.50 -19.66 3.81
N ARG A 77 7.26 -19.28 3.54
CA ARG A 77 6.55 -19.58 2.29
C ARG A 77 6.36 -18.29 1.51
N TYR A 78 6.48 -18.38 0.19
CA TYR A 78 6.15 -17.30 -0.74
C TYR A 78 4.76 -17.55 -1.31
N VAL A 79 3.90 -16.55 -1.23
CA VAL A 79 2.51 -16.63 -1.68
C VAL A 79 2.24 -15.47 -2.63
N ILE A 80 1.49 -15.73 -3.70
CA ILE A 80 0.85 -14.69 -4.50
C ILE A 80 -0.63 -14.67 -4.15
N GLU A 81 -1.07 -13.58 -3.57
CA GLU A 81 -2.48 -13.32 -3.27
C GLU A 81 -3.08 -12.39 -4.31
N ILE A 82 -4.35 -12.57 -4.62
CA ILE A 82 -5.06 -11.83 -5.66
C ILE A 82 -6.42 -11.42 -5.13
N SER A 83 -6.70 -10.10 -5.12
CA SER A 83 -8.05 -9.59 -4.88
C SER A 83 -8.83 -9.60 -6.19
N GLU A 84 -9.65 -10.62 -6.38
CA GLU A 84 -10.39 -10.83 -7.62
C GLU A 84 -11.43 -9.75 -7.90
N GLU A 85 -12.04 -9.19 -6.83
CA GLU A 85 -13.08 -8.16 -6.93
C GLU A 85 -12.52 -6.77 -7.29
N ASP A 86 -11.26 -6.53 -6.98
CA ASP A 86 -10.56 -5.27 -7.26
C ASP A 86 -9.76 -5.30 -8.57
N CYS A 87 -9.67 -6.48 -9.21
CA CYS A 87 -8.94 -6.66 -10.45
C CYS A 87 -9.66 -5.99 -11.63
N THR A 88 -8.91 -5.23 -12.44
CA THR A 88 -9.41 -4.58 -13.66
C THR A 88 -9.20 -5.39 -14.93
N GLY A 89 -8.61 -6.59 -14.84
CA GLY A 89 -8.41 -7.49 -15.98
C GLY A 89 -7.38 -7.03 -17.01
N CYS A 90 -6.50 -6.07 -16.67
CA CYS A 90 -5.58 -5.45 -17.63
C CYS A 90 -4.50 -6.38 -18.22
N GLY A 91 -4.25 -7.54 -17.62
CA GLY A 91 -3.32 -8.55 -18.14
C GLY A 91 -1.83 -8.26 -17.95
N LEU A 92 -1.42 -7.09 -17.42
CA LEU A 92 0.00 -6.72 -17.27
C LEU A 92 0.81 -7.74 -16.49
N CYS A 93 0.23 -8.30 -15.41
CA CYS A 93 0.88 -9.30 -14.57
C CYS A 93 1.17 -10.60 -15.31
N ALA A 94 0.25 -11.05 -16.16
CA ALA A 94 0.44 -12.21 -17.03
C ALA A 94 1.40 -11.89 -18.19
N GLY A 95 1.35 -10.64 -18.71
CA GLY A 95 2.25 -10.17 -19.76
C GLY A 95 3.71 -10.21 -19.33
N ILE A 96 4.03 -9.64 -18.15
CA ILE A 96 5.39 -9.52 -17.63
C ILE A 96 5.96 -10.81 -17.04
N CYS A 97 5.12 -11.79 -16.72
CA CYS A 97 5.55 -13.00 -16.04
C CYS A 97 6.53 -13.82 -16.92
N PRO A 98 7.79 -13.99 -16.49
CA PRO A 98 8.74 -14.80 -17.25
C PRO A 98 8.48 -16.30 -17.08
N GLY A 99 7.97 -16.70 -15.91
CA GLY A 99 7.78 -18.09 -15.54
C GLY A 99 9.06 -18.90 -15.47
N LYS A 100 8.91 -20.21 -15.27
CA LYS A 100 10.01 -21.16 -15.23
C LYS A 100 10.20 -21.76 -16.63
N MET A 101 11.38 -21.60 -17.22
CA MET A 101 11.70 -22.09 -18.59
C MET A 101 10.69 -21.61 -19.64
N GLY A 102 10.20 -20.36 -19.54
CA GLY A 102 9.20 -19.80 -20.46
C GLY A 102 7.75 -20.18 -20.15
N ASN A 103 7.49 -21.09 -19.21
CA ASN A 103 6.13 -21.43 -18.77
C ASN A 103 5.64 -20.43 -17.75
N LYS A 104 4.70 -19.59 -18.14
CA LYS A 104 4.18 -18.52 -17.28
C LYS A 104 3.56 -19.08 -16.00
N ALA A 105 3.85 -18.41 -14.88
CA ALA A 105 3.21 -18.67 -13.59
C ALA A 105 1.87 -17.94 -13.45
N LEU A 106 1.64 -16.91 -14.25
CA LEU A 106 0.38 -16.16 -14.26
C LEU A 106 -0.24 -16.22 -15.64
N THR A 107 -1.51 -16.62 -15.69
CA THR A 107 -2.35 -16.64 -16.89
C THR A 107 -3.69 -15.98 -16.57
N MET A 108 -4.31 -15.33 -17.54
CA MET A 108 -5.65 -14.78 -17.36
C MET A 108 -6.69 -15.87 -17.60
N ILE A 109 -7.62 -16.00 -16.68
CA ILE A 109 -8.74 -16.96 -16.75
C ILE A 109 -10.07 -16.25 -16.53
N GLU A 110 -11.16 -16.87 -16.95
CA GLU A 110 -12.50 -16.38 -16.63
C GLU A 110 -12.74 -16.43 -15.12
N LYS A 111 -13.33 -15.37 -14.60
CA LYS A 111 -13.66 -15.25 -13.19
C LYS A 111 -14.80 -16.20 -12.85
N LYS A 112 -14.56 -17.09 -11.90
CA LYS A 112 -15.60 -17.91 -11.28
C LYS A 112 -16.10 -17.22 -10.03
N VAL A 113 -17.41 -17.28 -9.76
CA VAL A 113 -17.96 -16.76 -8.51
C VAL A 113 -17.30 -17.50 -7.35
N LYS A 114 -16.49 -16.79 -6.58
CA LYS A 114 -15.80 -17.31 -5.39
C LYS A 114 -16.12 -16.44 -4.18
N GLU A 115 -15.85 -17.01 -3.02
CA GLU A 115 -15.88 -16.28 -1.75
C GLU A 115 -14.85 -15.13 -1.76
N LYS A 116 -15.13 -14.10 -0.98
CA LYS A 116 -14.26 -12.93 -0.85
C LYS A 116 -12.85 -13.36 -0.44
N SER A 117 -11.86 -12.98 -1.20
CA SER A 117 -10.45 -13.16 -0.84
C SER A 117 -9.96 -11.90 -0.12
N GLU A 118 -9.55 -12.04 1.12
CA GLU A 118 -8.85 -10.98 1.84
C GLU A 118 -7.35 -11.06 1.55
N LEU A 119 -6.76 -9.91 1.23
CA LEU A 119 -5.32 -9.82 1.07
C LEU A 119 -4.65 -9.69 2.44
N THR A 120 -3.61 -10.49 2.64
CA THR A 120 -2.83 -10.45 3.88
C THR A 120 -1.59 -9.56 3.73
N THR A 121 -0.86 -9.39 4.81
CA THR A 121 0.46 -8.75 4.82
C THR A 121 1.53 -9.81 5.05
N SER A 122 2.75 -9.56 4.58
CA SER A 122 3.89 -10.42 4.87
C SER A 122 4.12 -10.52 6.37
N VAL A 123 4.32 -11.73 6.87
CA VAL A 123 4.72 -11.99 8.28
C VAL A 123 6.10 -11.37 8.52
N LYS A 124 7.02 -11.53 7.57
CA LYS A 124 8.38 -10.99 7.63
C LYS A 124 8.89 -10.74 6.22
N ASN A 125 9.60 -9.62 6.03
CA ASN A 125 10.37 -9.39 4.81
C ASN A 125 11.86 -9.70 5.06
N PRO A 126 12.38 -10.83 4.61
CA PRO A 126 13.77 -11.20 4.82
C PRO A 126 14.73 -10.55 3.83
N LEU A 127 14.21 -9.80 2.84
CA LEU A 127 14.99 -9.21 1.76
C LEU A 127 15.19 -7.72 1.95
N ASN A 128 16.21 -7.18 1.28
CA ASN A 128 16.37 -5.74 1.18
C ASN A 128 15.20 -5.13 0.40
N LYS A 129 14.44 -4.24 1.03
CA LYS A 129 13.29 -3.56 0.43
C LYS A 129 13.61 -2.70 -0.80
N PHE A 130 14.87 -2.35 -1.02
CA PHE A 130 15.30 -1.61 -2.21
C PHE A 130 15.60 -2.50 -3.42
N THR A 131 15.29 -3.79 -3.33
CA THR A 131 15.26 -4.69 -4.49
C THR A 131 13.83 -4.85 -4.99
N ILE A 132 13.65 -5.26 -6.26
CA ILE A 132 12.32 -5.50 -6.85
C ILE A 132 11.52 -6.47 -5.98
N LYS A 133 12.07 -7.64 -5.71
CA LYS A 133 11.42 -8.68 -4.92
C LYS A 133 11.14 -8.22 -3.49
N GLY A 134 12.11 -7.57 -2.84
CA GLY A 134 11.98 -7.10 -1.46
C GLY A 134 10.95 -5.98 -1.32
N SER A 135 10.90 -5.01 -2.25
CA SER A 135 9.91 -3.95 -2.21
C SER A 135 8.47 -4.48 -2.29
N GLN A 136 8.25 -5.56 -3.04
CA GLN A 136 6.92 -6.13 -3.23
C GLN A 136 6.45 -7.02 -2.07
N LEU A 137 7.30 -7.29 -1.09
CA LEU A 137 6.92 -7.89 0.20
C LEU A 137 6.48 -6.83 1.23
N GLU A 138 6.76 -5.55 0.97
CA GLU A 138 6.27 -4.45 1.79
C GLU A 138 4.79 -4.15 1.50
N ARG A 139 4.05 -3.78 2.54
CA ARG A 139 2.65 -3.40 2.40
C ARG A 139 2.52 -2.13 1.55
N PRO A 140 1.73 -2.12 0.48
CA PRO A 140 1.42 -0.90 -0.22
C PRO A 140 0.49 -0.01 0.63
N LEU A 141 0.74 1.31 0.61
CA LEU A 141 -0.12 2.31 1.27
C LEU A 141 -0.88 3.16 0.24
N PHE A 142 -0.95 2.66 -0.98
CA PHE A 142 -1.78 3.13 -2.08
C PHE A 142 -2.38 1.90 -2.78
N GLU A 143 -3.68 1.72 -2.63
CA GLU A 143 -4.37 0.47 -2.98
C GLU A 143 -5.72 0.74 -3.66
N PHE A 144 -6.10 -0.11 -4.60
CA PHE A 144 -7.44 -0.18 -5.21
C PHE A 144 -7.93 1.16 -5.77
N SER A 145 -7.03 1.94 -6.35
CA SER A 145 -7.38 3.24 -6.93
C SER A 145 -8.37 3.11 -8.08
N GLY A 146 -9.13 4.17 -8.32
CA GLY A 146 -10.01 4.30 -9.49
C GLY A 146 -9.30 4.59 -10.81
N ALA A 147 -7.99 4.41 -10.88
CA ALA A 147 -7.21 4.59 -12.11
C ALA A 147 -7.62 3.60 -13.21
N CYS A 148 -7.27 3.92 -14.46
CA CYS A 148 -7.57 3.08 -15.62
C CYS A 148 -6.98 1.68 -15.50
N ALA A 149 -7.59 0.70 -16.14
CA ALA A 149 -7.02 -0.61 -16.33
C ALA A 149 -5.66 -0.49 -17.05
N GLY A 150 -4.60 -1.06 -16.45
CA GLY A 150 -3.25 -0.94 -17.02
C GLY A 150 -2.59 0.42 -16.86
N CYS A 151 -3.05 1.26 -15.93
CA CYS A 151 -2.44 2.59 -15.66
C CYS A 151 -0.94 2.47 -15.46
N GLY A 152 -0.15 3.30 -16.19
CA GLY A 152 1.30 3.31 -16.12
C GLY A 152 1.87 4.17 -14.97
N GLU A 153 1.05 4.96 -14.30
CA GLU A 153 1.46 5.89 -13.23
C GLU A 153 1.37 5.26 -11.83
N THR A 154 0.26 4.60 -11.55
CA THR A 154 -0.05 4.12 -10.20
C THR A 154 0.91 3.07 -9.63
N PRO A 155 1.58 2.21 -10.43
CA PRO A 155 2.64 1.34 -9.92
C PRO A 155 3.80 2.08 -9.26
N TYR A 156 4.16 3.27 -9.78
CA TYR A 156 5.24 4.09 -9.20
C TYR A 156 4.83 4.68 -7.85
N ILE A 157 3.59 5.18 -7.74
CA ILE A 157 3.06 5.70 -6.46
C ILE A 157 3.03 4.57 -5.42
N LYS A 158 2.52 3.41 -5.80
CA LYS A 158 2.53 2.22 -4.95
C LYS A 158 3.95 1.90 -4.47
N LEU A 159 4.92 1.83 -5.39
CA LEU A 159 6.32 1.54 -5.06
C LEU A 159 6.89 2.56 -4.09
N LEU A 160 6.67 3.86 -4.29
CA LEU A 160 7.09 4.90 -3.35
C LEU A 160 6.53 4.66 -1.95
N THR A 161 5.25 4.29 -1.85
CA THR A 161 4.63 3.97 -0.55
C THR A 161 5.25 2.73 0.10
N GLN A 162 5.62 1.72 -0.67
CA GLN A 162 6.30 0.52 -0.17
C GLN A 162 7.73 0.82 0.33
N LEU A 163 8.45 1.72 -0.37
CA LEU A 163 9.83 2.06 -0.02
C LEU A 163 9.92 2.98 1.21
N PHE A 164 9.05 3.98 1.29
CA PHE A 164 9.14 5.04 2.31
C PHE A 164 8.10 4.92 3.42
N GLY A 165 7.03 4.15 3.19
CA GLY A 165 6.03 3.87 4.19
C GLY A 165 5.31 5.11 4.71
N GLU A 166 4.97 5.10 6.00
CA GLU A 166 4.23 6.17 6.68
C GLU A 166 5.02 7.49 6.84
N LYS A 167 6.30 7.48 6.46
CA LYS A 167 7.12 8.71 6.46
C LYS A 167 6.84 9.60 5.26
N LEU A 168 6.11 9.08 4.27
CA LEU A 168 5.80 9.79 3.04
C LEU A 168 4.59 10.70 3.22
N VAL A 169 4.71 11.92 2.75
CA VAL A 169 3.62 12.89 2.59
C VAL A 169 3.58 13.31 1.13
N ILE A 170 2.42 13.24 0.51
CA ILE A 170 2.28 13.52 -0.92
C ILE A 170 1.62 14.88 -1.13
N ALA A 171 2.33 15.77 -1.81
CA ALA A 171 1.78 16.98 -2.42
C ALA A 171 1.50 16.69 -3.89
N ASN A 172 0.25 16.75 -4.29
CA ASN A 172 -0.21 16.39 -5.62
C ASN A 172 -0.72 17.60 -6.38
N ALA A 173 -0.59 17.60 -7.69
CA ALA A 173 -1.16 18.60 -8.58
C ALA A 173 -2.43 18.10 -9.27
N THR A 174 -3.19 18.99 -9.86
CA THR A 174 -4.37 18.66 -10.66
C THR A 174 -3.99 17.77 -11.85
N GLY A 175 -4.69 16.66 -12.00
CA GLY A 175 -4.47 15.67 -13.06
C GLY A 175 -5.20 14.37 -12.75
N CYS A 176 -4.82 13.25 -13.39
CA CYS A 176 -5.38 11.93 -13.10
C CYS A 176 -5.22 11.55 -11.63
N SER A 177 -4.09 11.89 -11.02
CA SER A 177 -3.79 11.60 -9.63
C SER A 177 -4.73 12.33 -8.65
N SER A 178 -5.22 13.51 -9.00
CA SER A 178 -6.26 14.19 -8.21
C SER A 178 -7.57 13.42 -8.22
N ILE A 179 -7.93 12.86 -9.37
CA ILE A 179 -9.21 12.17 -9.55
C ILE A 179 -9.22 10.85 -8.82
N TYR A 180 -8.24 9.98 -9.04
CA TYR A 180 -8.21 8.68 -8.36
C TYR A 180 -7.77 8.78 -6.89
N GLY A 181 -7.08 9.86 -6.49
CA GLY A 181 -6.66 10.10 -5.11
C GLY A 181 -7.76 10.71 -4.24
N GLY A 182 -8.55 11.61 -4.81
CA GLY A 182 -9.57 12.42 -4.13
C GLY A 182 -11.00 12.10 -4.48
N SER A 183 -11.31 10.93 -5.03
CA SER A 183 -12.69 10.56 -5.30
C SER A 183 -13.41 10.27 -3.98
N ALA A 184 -14.10 11.28 -3.46
CA ALA A 184 -14.94 11.12 -2.28
C ALA A 184 -16.12 10.15 -2.58
N PRO A 185 -16.46 9.26 -1.64
CA PRO A 185 -15.92 9.13 -0.29
C PRO A 185 -14.71 8.19 -0.18
N ALA A 186 -14.21 7.66 -1.30
CA ALA A 186 -13.17 6.65 -1.31
C ALA A 186 -11.81 7.25 -1.67
N THR A 187 -10.77 6.95 -0.88
CA THR A 187 -9.37 7.29 -1.18
C THR A 187 -8.49 6.06 -1.15
N PRO A 188 -7.56 5.89 -2.13
CA PRO A 188 -6.62 4.78 -2.15
C PRO A 188 -5.44 4.95 -1.20
N TYR A 189 -5.21 6.15 -0.67
CA TYR A 189 -4.09 6.47 0.19
C TYR A 189 -4.35 6.11 1.65
N SER A 190 -3.41 5.40 2.28
CA SER A 190 -3.33 5.22 3.74
C SER A 190 -2.39 6.23 4.41
N ILE A 191 -1.75 7.09 3.63
CA ILE A 191 -0.79 8.11 4.07
C ILE A 191 -1.36 9.51 3.82
N PRO A 192 -0.83 10.54 4.50
CA PRO A 192 -1.24 11.92 4.25
C PRO A 192 -0.95 12.33 2.83
N TRP A 193 -1.98 12.87 2.17
CA TRP A 193 -1.84 13.48 0.86
C TRP A 193 -2.72 14.73 0.77
N ALA A 194 -2.31 15.66 -0.07
CA ALA A 194 -3.07 16.86 -0.35
C ALA A 194 -2.90 17.26 -1.81
N ASN A 195 -3.88 17.99 -2.34
CA ASN A 195 -3.89 18.42 -3.73
C ASN A 195 -3.90 19.94 -3.81
N SER A 196 -3.17 20.50 -4.79
CA SER A 196 -3.19 21.90 -5.18
C SER A 196 -3.50 22.03 -6.66
N LEU A 197 -3.55 23.26 -7.14
CA LEU A 197 -3.58 23.54 -8.57
C LEU A 197 -2.23 23.19 -9.20
N PHE A 198 -2.23 22.95 -10.50
CA PHE A 198 -1.01 22.61 -11.23
C PHE A 198 0.03 23.73 -11.17
N GLU A 199 -0.45 24.99 -11.24
CA GLU A 199 0.38 26.17 -11.30
C GLU A 199 1.13 26.49 -10.01
N ASP A 200 0.57 26.07 -8.84
CA ASP A 200 1.11 26.40 -7.51
C ASP A 200 1.63 25.18 -6.74
N ASN A 201 1.72 24.02 -7.39
CA ASN A 201 2.08 22.78 -6.69
C ASN A 201 3.48 22.81 -6.08
N ALA A 202 4.44 23.47 -6.73
CA ALA A 202 5.81 23.56 -6.20
C ALA A 202 5.85 24.37 -4.89
N GLU A 203 5.18 25.50 -4.83
CA GLU A 203 5.06 26.35 -3.65
C GLU A 203 4.28 25.64 -2.53
N PHE A 204 3.21 24.96 -2.90
CA PHE A 204 2.40 24.17 -1.98
C PHE A 204 3.22 23.05 -1.34
N ALA A 205 3.95 22.27 -2.14
CA ALA A 205 4.84 21.21 -1.67
C ALA A 205 5.95 21.76 -0.77
N PHE A 206 6.56 22.89 -1.14
CA PHE A 206 7.57 23.58 -0.35
C PHE A 206 7.00 24.10 0.98
N GLY A 207 5.80 24.63 0.97
CA GLY A 207 5.08 25.07 2.18
C GLY A 207 4.84 23.91 3.15
N ILE A 208 4.39 22.76 2.66
CA ILE A 208 4.23 21.53 3.46
C ILE A 208 5.57 21.11 4.03
N HIS A 209 6.63 21.01 3.20
CA HIS A 209 7.96 20.63 3.65
C HIS A 209 8.49 21.54 4.76
N THR A 210 8.39 22.85 4.55
CA THR A 210 8.83 23.87 5.53
C THR A 210 8.07 23.74 6.84
N SER A 211 6.75 23.57 6.80
CA SER A 211 5.92 23.38 7.98
C SER A 211 6.31 22.11 8.76
N TYR A 212 6.54 21.01 8.08
CA TYR A 212 6.99 19.77 8.72
C TYR A 212 8.38 19.92 9.34
N LYS A 213 9.31 20.58 8.65
CA LYS A 213 10.64 20.87 9.18
C LYS A 213 10.55 21.69 10.47
N GLN A 214 9.85 22.81 10.44
CA GLN A 214 9.67 23.67 11.62
C GLN A 214 9.06 22.90 12.81
N LYS A 215 8.06 22.06 12.56
CA LYS A 215 7.44 21.24 13.62
C LYS A 215 8.41 20.21 14.18
N ARG A 216 9.23 19.58 13.35
CA ARG A 216 10.25 18.63 13.78
C ARG A 216 11.33 19.33 14.62
N ASP A 217 11.84 20.45 14.13
CA ASP A 217 12.85 21.26 14.84
C ASP A 217 12.33 21.70 16.22
N ARG A 218 11.06 22.12 16.30
CA ARG A 218 10.42 22.47 17.56
C ARG A 218 10.29 21.27 18.51
N ILE A 219 9.86 20.12 18.00
CA ILE A 219 9.74 18.90 18.81
C ILE A 219 11.10 18.46 19.30
N GLU A 220 12.13 18.48 18.45
CA GLU A 220 13.50 18.16 18.83
C GLU A 220 14.01 19.07 19.94
N HIS A 221 13.77 20.37 19.83
CA HIS A 221 14.12 21.34 20.86
C HIS A 221 13.44 21.03 22.21
N ILE A 222 12.12 20.81 22.19
CA ILE A 222 11.36 20.46 23.42
C ILE A 222 11.88 19.12 23.99
N MET A 223 12.18 18.15 23.18
CA MET A 223 12.72 16.86 23.64
C MET A 223 14.10 17.02 24.28
N ARG A 224 14.98 17.84 23.72
CA ARG A 224 16.30 18.12 24.30
C ARG A 224 16.17 18.82 25.66
N GLU A 225 15.35 19.87 25.78
CA GLU A 225 15.05 20.54 27.03
C GLU A 225 14.45 19.58 28.07
N SER A 226 13.55 18.70 27.67
CA SER A 226 12.91 17.71 28.54
C SER A 226 13.90 16.65 29.03
N LEU A 227 14.89 16.26 28.22
CA LEU A 227 15.95 15.32 28.64
C LEU A 227 16.81 15.92 29.75
N ASP A 228 17.16 17.19 29.64
CA ASP A 228 17.90 17.87 30.67
C ASP A 228 17.11 17.93 31.99
N LEU A 229 15.80 18.12 31.92
CA LEU A 229 14.90 18.09 33.09
C LEU A 229 14.70 16.68 33.64
N SER A 230 14.62 15.64 32.76
CA SER A 230 14.36 14.26 33.18
C SER A 230 15.57 13.60 33.84
N LEU A 231 16.79 14.00 33.51
CA LEU A 231 18.00 13.55 34.22
C LEU A 231 17.98 13.90 35.68
N ILE A 232 17.24 14.94 36.09
CA ILE A 232 17.05 15.33 37.49
C ILE A 232 16.00 14.45 38.20
N HIS A 233 15.03 13.89 37.47
CA HIS A 233 13.94 13.09 38.02
C HIS A 233 14.11 11.58 37.91
N ILE A 234 14.97 11.08 37.04
CA ILE A 234 15.27 9.62 36.91
C ILE A 234 16.17 9.11 38.06
N SER A 235 16.79 10.01 38.82
CA SER A 235 17.65 9.62 39.94
C SER A 235 16.91 9.23 41.22
N GLU A 236 15.60 9.41 41.31
CA GLU A 236 14.80 8.96 42.45
C GLU A 236 13.70 7.98 42.00
N PRO A 237 13.93 6.66 42.13
CA PRO A 237 12.82 5.72 42.04
C PRO A 237 11.92 5.95 43.26
N THR A 238 10.72 6.47 43.04
CA THR A 238 9.68 6.47 44.07
C THR A 238 9.41 5.02 44.46
N ARG A 239 9.93 4.65 45.63
CA ARG A 239 9.53 3.40 46.29
C ARG A 239 8.09 3.53 46.76
N PRO A 240 7.29 2.46 46.67
CA PRO A 240 5.94 2.40 47.20
C PRO A 240 5.91 2.47 48.72
#